data_21b67cd56e2315862c76cefa1d49e550
#
_entry.id   21b67cd56e2315862c76cefa1d49e550
#
_cell.length_a   1.000
_cell.length_b   1.000
_cell.length_c   1.000
_cell.angle_alpha   90.00
_cell.angle_beta   90.00
_cell.angle_gamma   90.00
#
_symmetry.space_group_name_H-M   'P 1'
#
loop_
_entity.id
_entity.type
_entity.pdbx_description
1 polymer ?
#
loop_
_entity_poly.entity_id
_entity_poly.type
_entity_poly.pdbx_seq_one_letter_code
_entity_poly.pdbx_strand_id
1 'polypeptide(L)'
;HNTLDIPLGIHAHNDTECAVANSLAAVQAGCKQVQGTINGYGERCGNANLCSIIPNLQLKLGYQCLEEGRLEEIYDLAHFVAEMANLAPDEYLAYVGQAAFAHKGGVHVSAMRRSPRSYQHIDPTLVGNQMSVVVSELSGKGNILSKAEEYGLEVNGGEAVSGALTQIKELEAQGFSFEAAEASAVLLLKRQQPDYQAPYELIDFSVSVERRQKRGVFAEAMVKVRVGDEVFHTAGEGCGPVHALDVAMRKALVANYPVISQFHLMDYKVRILDGNLGTQAITRVLIDTQNGYHRWSTVGASPNIIEASWQALADALEYGLMTTVEEIPAAEAAV
;
A
#
# COMPACT_ATOMS: atom_id res chain seq x y z
N HIS A 1 -4.28 25.26 -37.39
CA HIS A 1 -3.37 24.44 -38.21
C HIS A 1 -3.47 24.77 -39.71
N ASN A 2 -4.69 24.90 -40.22
CA ASN A 2 -4.89 25.15 -41.66
C ASN A 2 -4.45 26.57 -42.15
N THR A 3 -4.17 27.49 -41.22
CA THR A 3 -3.76 28.88 -41.52
C THR A 3 -2.30 29.17 -41.18
N LEU A 4 -1.60 28.25 -40.53
CA LEU A 4 -0.21 28.39 -40.09
C LEU A 4 0.64 27.25 -40.66
N ASP A 5 1.72 27.59 -41.32
CA ASP A 5 2.69 26.62 -41.91
C ASP A 5 3.86 26.43 -40.93
N ILE A 6 3.53 26.16 -39.64
CA ILE A 6 4.49 25.88 -38.57
C ILE A 6 3.98 24.73 -37.72
N PRO A 7 4.86 23.92 -37.12
CA PRO A 7 4.47 22.94 -36.14
C PRO A 7 3.82 23.61 -34.91
N LEU A 8 2.69 23.05 -34.46
CA LEU A 8 1.98 23.53 -33.30
C LEU A 8 2.16 22.56 -32.12
N GLY A 9 2.24 23.10 -30.92
CA GLY A 9 2.20 22.36 -29.67
C GLY A 9 1.04 22.83 -28.79
N ILE A 10 0.72 22.04 -27.79
CA ILE A 10 -0.25 22.36 -26.76
C ILE A 10 0.41 22.33 -25.38
N HIS A 11 0.08 23.33 -24.55
CA HIS A 11 0.31 23.35 -23.11
C HIS A 11 -1.01 23.67 -22.44
N ALA A 12 -1.55 22.76 -21.64
CA ALA A 12 -2.84 22.91 -20.99
C ALA A 12 -2.74 22.76 -19.48
N HIS A 13 -3.44 23.65 -18.76
CA HIS A 13 -3.67 23.52 -17.33
C HIS A 13 -4.96 22.72 -17.05
N ASN A 14 -5.06 22.14 -15.85
CA ASN A 14 -6.11 21.18 -15.50
C ASN A 14 -7.23 21.78 -14.66
N ASP A 15 -7.45 23.07 -14.73
CA ASP A 15 -8.42 23.81 -13.88
C ASP A 15 -9.86 23.31 -13.99
N THR A 16 -10.23 22.69 -15.10
CA THR A 16 -11.54 22.07 -15.34
C THR A 16 -11.46 20.58 -15.57
N GLU A 17 -10.35 19.95 -15.15
CA GLU A 17 -10.06 18.52 -15.32
C GLU A 17 -10.05 18.02 -16.77
N CYS A 18 -9.90 18.93 -17.74
CA CYS A 18 -9.93 18.62 -19.18
C CYS A 18 -8.55 18.67 -19.88
N ALA A 19 -7.45 18.88 -19.15
CA ALA A 19 -6.14 19.09 -19.76
C ALA A 19 -5.68 17.89 -20.59
N VAL A 20 -5.90 16.65 -20.11
CA VAL A 20 -5.59 15.41 -20.84
C VAL A 20 -6.44 15.32 -22.10
N ALA A 21 -7.76 15.48 -21.99
CA ALA A 21 -8.67 15.39 -23.13
C ALA A 21 -8.35 16.43 -24.20
N ASN A 22 -8.09 17.67 -23.81
CA ASN A 22 -7.71 18.76 -24.71
C ASN A 22 -6.40 18.48 -25.42
N SER A 23 -5.41 17.91 -24.71
CA SER A 23 -4.12 17.54 -25.30
C SER A 23 -4.26 16.43 -26.35
N LEU A 24 -5.04 15.41 -26.07
CA LEU A 24 -5.35 14.33 -27.01
C LEU A 24 -6.07 14.87 -28.26
N ALA A 25 -7.08 15.70 -28.07
CA ALA A 25 -7.82 16.33 -29.16
C ALA A 25 -6.90 17.23 -30.02
N ALA A 26 -5.99 17.97 -29.40
CA ALA A 26 -5.03 18.80 -30.12
C ALA A 26 -4.07 17.96 -30.99
N VAL A 27 -3.58 16.81 -30.49
CA VAL A 27 -2.76 15.88 -31.29
C VAL A 27 -3.56 15.34 -32.47
N GLN A 28 -4.81 14.92 -32.26
CA GLN A 28 -5.68 14.45 -33.34
C GLN A 28 -5.97 15.56 -34.37
N ALA A 29 -6.01 16.83 -33.93
CA ALA A 29 -6.15 17.99 -34.82
C ALA A 29 -4.84 18.39 -35.52
N GLY A 30 -3.72 17.73 -35.27
CA GLY A 30 -2.46 17.92 -35.95
C GLY A 30 -1.35 18.59 -35.14
N CYS A 31 -1.53 18.86 -33.85
CA CYS A 31 -0.42 19.28 -33.00
C CYS A 31 0.68 18.22 -32.94
N LYS A 32 1.94 18.67 -33.00
CA LYS A 32 3.13 17.83 -33.00
C LYS A 32 3.84 17.72 -31.66
N GLN A 33 3.49 18.56 -30.70
CA GLN A 33 4.09 18.59 -29.39
C GLN A 33 3.01 18.74 -28.31
N VAL A 34 3.17 18.00 -27.21
CA VAL A 34 2.41 18.18 -25.99
C VAL A 34 3.38 18.51 -24.87
N GLN A 35 3.12 19.59 -24.16
CA GLN A 35 3.79 19.92 -22.90
C GLN A 35 2.88 19.55 -21.73
N GLY A 36 3.40 18.80 -20.80
CA GLY A 36 2.72 18.36 -19.59
C GLY A 36 3.74 18.01 -18.54
N THR A 37 3.26 17.44 -17.44
CA THR A 37 4.12 17.01 -16.33
C THR A 37 3.79 15.59 -15.91
N ILE A 38 4.76 14.91 -15.34
CA ILE A 38 4.54 13.62 -14.68
C ILE A 38 3.60 13.86 -13.49
N ASN A 39 2.61 13.00 -13.31
CA ASN A 39 1.54 13.10 -12.32
C ASN A 39 0.66 14.36 -12.44
N GLY A 40 0.80 15.15 -13.49
CA GLY A 40 0.02 16.37 -13.68
C GLY A 40 0.40 17.51 -12.73
N TYR A 41 1.54 17.45 -12.04
CA TYR A 41 1.95 18.47 -11.10
C TYR A 41 2.14 19.83 -11.76
N GLY A 42 1.73 20.91 -11.08
CA GLY A 42 1.84 22.26 -11.62
C GLY A 42 1.00 23.28 -10.83
N GLU A 43 0.96 24.50 -11.33
CA GLU A 43 0.18 25.56 -10.71
C GLU A 43 -1.32 25.27 -10.64
N ARG A 44 -1.99 25.74 -9.59
CA ARG A 44 -3.41 25.58 -9.30
C ARG A 44 -3.83 24.11 -9.26
N CYS A 45 -4.60 23.63 -10.25
CA CYS A 45 -5.04 22.23 -10.39
C CYS A 45 -4.07 21.38 -11.21
N GLY A 46 -2.87 21.92 -11.51
CA GLY A 46 -1.81 21.21 -12.24
C GLY A 46 -1.88 21.40 -13.75
N ASN A 47 -0.99 20.67 -14.43
CA ASN A 47 -0.84 20.64 -15.88
C ASN A 47 -1.45 19.37 -16.47
N ALA A 48 -1.42 19.26 -17.79
CA ALA A 48 -1.75 18.02 -18.48
C ALA A 48 -0.85 16.86 -18.01
N ASN A 49 -1.48 15.77 -17.52
CA ASN A 49 -0.77 14.64 -16.95
C ASN A 49 -0.19 13.73 -18.03
N LEU A 50 1.13 13.69 -18.16
CA LEU A 50 1.84 12.85 -19.13
C LEU A 50 1.66 11.36 -18.83
N CYS A 51 1.48 10.95 -17.57
CA CYS A 51 1.20 9.56 -17.22
C CYS A 51 -0.13 9.04 -17.80
N SER A 52 -1.05 9.94 -18.14
CA SER A 52 -2.29 9.60 -18.85
C SER A 52 -2.18 9.82 -20.34
N ILE A 53 -1.52 10.90 -20.79
CA ILE A 53 -1.45 11.28 -22.20
C ILE A 53 -0.65 10.26 -23.01
N ILE A 54 0.54 9.87 -22.55
CA ILE A 54 1.43 8.97 -23.28
C ILE A 54 0.78 7.60 -23.52
N PRO A 55 0.24 6.90 -22.48
CA PRO A 55 -0.45 5.63 -22.72
C PRO A 55 -1.67 5.75 -23.64
N ASN A 56 -2.45 6.84 -23.53
CA ASN A 56 -3.58 7.06 -24.43
C ASN A 56 -3.14 7.24 -25.88
N LEU A 57 -2.09 8.02 -26.13
CA LEU A 57 -1.55 8.21 -27.47
C LEU A 57 -1.02 6.89 -28.05
N GLN A 58 -0.22 6.14 -27.28
CA GLN A 58 0.40 4.90 -27.77
C GLN A 58 -0.59 3.74 -27.88
N LEU A 59 -1.30 3.43 -26.79
CA LEU A 59 -2.10 2.20 -26.69
C LEU A 59 -3.52 2.35 -27.26
N LYS A 60 -4.08 3.56 -27.29
CA LYS A 60 -5.46 3.81 -27.75
C LYS A 60 -5.54 4.48 -29.12
N LEU A 61 -4.62 5.38 -29.41
CA LEU A 61 -4.66 6.20 -30.63
C LEU A 61 -3.59 5.82 -31.67
N GLY A 62 -2.66 4.92 -31.33
CA GLY A 62 -1.66 4.38 -32.27
C GLY A 62 -0.53 5.36 -32.65
N TYR A 63 -0.32 6.42 -31.84
CA TYR A 63 0.83 7.31 -32.00
C TYR A 63 2.05 6.71 -31.28
N GLN A 64 3.21 6.78 -31.89
CA GLN A 64 4.46 6.40 -31.25
C GLN A 64 5.05 7.63 -30.54
N CYS A 65 5.02 7.63 -29.20
CA CYS A 65 5.53 8.72 -28.36
C CYS A 65 6.88 8.37 -27.72
N LEU A 66 7.08 7.10 -27.39
CA LEU A 66 8.28 6.56 -26.75
C LEU A 66 8.84 5.42 -27.58
N GLU A 67 10.12 5.11 -27.39
CA GLU A 67 10.73 3.89 -27.92
C GLU A 67 10.02 2.64 -27.38
N GLU A 68 10.16 1.53 -28.10
CA GLU A 68 9.57 0.25 -27.70
C GLU A 68 10.11 -0.21 -26.32
N GLY A 69 9.22 -0.70 -25.45
CA GLY A 69 9.52 -1.12 -24.08
C GLY A 69 9.58 0.00 -23.05
N ARG A 70 9.68 1.29 -23.45
CA ARG A 70 9.83 2.39 -22.48
C ARG A 70 8.53 2.77 -21.78
N LEU A 71 7.39 2.36 -22.28
CA LEU A 71 6.11 2.64 -21.65
C LEU A 71 5.93 1.88 -20.32
N GLU A 72 6.58 0.74 -20.17
CA GLU A 72 6.57 -0.08 -18.95
C GLU A 72 7.25 0.61 -17.77
N GLU A 73 8.09 1.64 -18.03
CA GLU A 73 8.76 2.40 -16.96
C GLU A 73 7.87 3.51 -16.35
N ILE A 74 6.67 3.76 -16.91
CA ILE A 74 5.88 4.95 -16.52
C ILE A 74 5.32 4.85 -15.11
N TYR A 75 5.05 3.65 -14.61
CA TYR A 75 4.63 3.41 -13.24
C TYR A 75 5.73 3.83 -12.27
N ASP A 76 6.93 3.31 -12.42
CA ASP A 76 8.07 3.61 -11.56
C ASP A 76 8.45 5.09 -11.64
N LEU A 77 8.41 5.69 -12.84
CA LEU A 77 8.65 7.12 -13.03
C LEU A 77 7.64 7.98 -12.27
N ALA A 78 6.36 7.62 -12.30
CA ALA A 78 5.32 8.35 -11.58
C ALA A 78 5.56 8.35 -10.07
N HIS A 79 5.91 7.19 -9.50
CA HIS A 79 6.21 7.02 -8.08
C HIS A 79 7.51 7.73 -7.69
N PHE A 80 8.56 7.61 -8.51
CA PHE A 80 9.82 8.32 -8.30
C PHE A 80 9.63 9.84 -8.25
N VAL A 81 8.86 10.41 -9.20
CA VAL A 81 8.60 11.86 -9.22
C VAL A 81 7.76 12.30 -8.02
N ALA A 82 6.80 11.50 -7.58
CA ALA A 82 6.02 11.78 -6.37
C ALA A 82 6.93 11.86 -5.13
N GLU A 83 7.84 10.89 -4.97
CA GLU A 83 8.80 10.87 -3.88
C GLU A 83 9.76 12.07 -3.92
N MET A 84 10.32 12.39 -5.10
CA MET A 84 11.19 13.57 -5.27
C MET A 84 10.47 14.89 -4.98
N ALA A 85 9.16 14.95 -5.24
CA ALA A 85 8.31 16.10 -4.89
C ALA A 85 7.87 16.11 -3.42
N ASN A 86 8.19 15.07 -2.65
CA ASN A 86 7.72 14.84 -1.28
C ASN A 86 6.18 14.86 -1.19
N LEU A 87 5.52 14.24 -2.16
CA LEU A 87 4.08 14.07 -2.23
C LEU A 87 3.74 12.57 -2.19
N ALA A 88 2.69 12.22 -1.49
CA ALA A 88 2.16 10.85 -1.56
C ALA A 88 1.68 10.55 -2.99
N PRO A 89 2.02 9.39 -3.58
CA PRO A 89 1.45 8.98 -4.85
C PRO A 89 -0.08 8.92 -4.78
N ASP A 90 -0.75 9.38 -5.83
CA ASP A 90 -2.20 9.26 -5.93
C ASP A 90 -2.55 7.82 -6.33
N GLU A 91 -3.17 7.10 -5.42
CA GLU A 91 -3.56 5.69 -5.60
C GLU A 91 -4.56 5.48 -6.75
N TYR A 92 -5.36 6.50 -7.07
CA TYR A 92 -6.41 6.44 -8.11
C TYR A 92 -5.99 7.06 -9.44
N LEU A 93 -4.74 7.46 -9.59
CA LEU A 93 -4.26 8.05 -10.83
C LEU A 93 -4.34 7.03 -11.98
N ALA A 94 -4.95 7.45 -13.09
CA ALA A 94 -5.12 6.56 -14.24
C ALA A 94 -3.77 6.01 -14.73
N TYR A 95 -3.71 4.72 -15.03
CA TYR A 95 -2.56 3.92 -15.45
C TYR A 95 -1.51 3.63 -14.37
N VAL A 96 -1.16 4.60 -13.53
CA VAL A 96 0.00 4.54 -12.62
C VAL A 96 -0.35 4.49 -11.13
N GLY A 97 -1.61 4.69 -10.76
CA GLY A 97 -2.06 4.50 -9.38
C GLY A 97 -2.14 3.02 -9.01
N GLN A 98 -1.92 2.67 -7.76
CA GLN A 98 -2.04 1.29 -7.27
C GLN A 98 -3.45 0.73 -7.48
N ALA A 99 -4.49 1.57 -7.33
CA ALA A 99 -5.88 1.19 -7.53
C ALA A 99 -6.32 1.18 -9.00
N ALA A 100 -5.48 1.64 -9.95
CA ALA A 100 -5.87 1.79 -11.36
C ALA A 100 -6.32 0.47 -12.02
N PHE A 101 -5.82 -0.66 -11.54
CA PHE A 101 -6.17 -2.01 -12.00
C PHE A 101 -6.63 -2.91 -10.84
N ALA A 102 -7.14 -2.32 -9.77
CA ALA A 102 -7.64 -3.04 -8.61
C ALA A 102 -9.11 -3.44 -8.79
N HIS A 103 -9.43 -4.66 -8.43
CA HIS A 103 -10.79 -5.21 -8.51
C HIS A 103 -11.28 -5.67 -7.14
N LYS A 104 -12.38 -5.08 -6.65
CA LYS A 104 -12.99 -5.36 -5.34
C LYS A 104 -14.18 -6.32 -5.44
N GLY A 105 -15.01 -6.18 -6.44
CA GLY A 105 -16.25 -6.95 -6.57
C GLY A 105 -16.01 -8.40 -6.97
N GLY A 106 -16.54 -9.37 -6.21
CA GLY A 106 -16.40 -10.81 -6.50
C GLY A 106 -16.84 -11.23 -7.90
N VAL A 107 -17.85 -10.55 -8.47
CA VAL A 107 -18.30 -10.78 -9.86
C VAL A 107 -17.21 -10.32 -10.85
N HIS A 108 -16.57 -9.18 -10.61
CA HIS A 108 -15.48 -8.66 -11.45
C HIS A 108 -14.30 -9.62 -11.42
N VAL A 109 -13.85 -10.04 -10.24
CA VAL A 109 -12.73 -10.99 -10.07
C VAL A 109 -13.02 -12.33 -10.74
N SER A 110 -14.25 -12.84 -10.59
CA SER A 110 -14.67 -14.08 -11.25
C SER A 110 -14.68 -13.96 -12.78
N ALA A 111 -15.10 -12.82 -13.32
CA ALA A 111 -15.07 -12.56 -14.75
C ALA A 111 -13.64 -12.38 -15.27
N MET A 112 -12.78 -11.69 -14.53
CA MET A 112 -11.38 -11.50 -14.87
C MET A 112 -10.59 -12.81 -14.93
N ARG A 113 -10.85 -13.75 -14.00
CA ARG A 113 -10.27 -15.11 -14.03
C ARG A 113 -10.63 -15.87 -15.30
N ARG A 114 -11.82 -15.64 -15.87
CA ARG A 114 -12.26 -16.27 -17.13
C ARG A 114 -11.72 -15.56 -18.36
N SER A 115 -11.69 -14.23 -18.33
CA SER A 115 -11.21 -13.39 -19.41
C SER A 115 -10.72 -12.05 -18.85
N PRO A 116 -9.40 -11.79 -18.80
CA PRO A 116 -8.84 -10.50 -18.35
C PRO A 116 -9.42 -9.29 -19.08
N ARG A 117 -9.78 -9.45 -20.36
CA ARG A 117 -10.38 -8.37 -21.16
C ARG A 117 -11.79 -7.96 -20.74
N SER A 118 -12.43 -8.66 -19.82
CA SER A 118 -13.83 -8.35 -19.43
C SER A 118 -13.96 -7.04 -18.65
N TYR A 119 -12.94 -6.67 -17.85
CA TYR A 119 -12.94 -5.45 -17.02
C TYR A 119 -11.65 -4.63 -17.09
N GLN A 120 -10.65 -5.08 -17.83
CA GLN A 120 -9.43 -4.33 -18.06
C GLN A 120 -9.44 -3.67 -19.44
N HIS A 121 -9.14 -2.38 -19.49
CA HIS A 121 -9.08 -1.62 -20.75
C HIS A 121 -7.75 -1.78 -21.48
N ILE A 122 -6.70 -2.25 -20.79
CA ILE A 122 -5.37 -2.65 -21.27
C ILE A 122 -4.81 -3.76 -20.39
N ASP A 123 -3.73 -4.38 -20.81
CA ASP A 123 -2.87 -5.17 -19.95
C ASP A 123 -2.06 -4.21 -19.05
N PRO A 124 -2.14 -4.31 -17.70
CA PRO A 124 -1.43 -3.43 -16.79
C PRO A 124 0.09 -3.44 -16.98
N THR A 125 0.67 -4.57 -17.37
CA THR A 125 2.12 -4.73 -17.58
C THR A 125 2.67 -3.80 -18.65
N LEU A 126 1.84 -3.41 -19.62
CA LEU A 126 2.23 -2.45 -20.66
C LEU A 126 2.60 -1.06 -20.13
N VAL A 127 2.21 -0.75 -18.92
CA VAL A 127 2.52 0.51 -18.22
C VAL A 127 3.31 0.29 -16.93
N GLY A 128 3.87 -0.92 -16.73
CA GLY A 128 4.64 -1.29 -15.55
C GLY A 128 3.80 -1.50 -14.28
N ASN A 129 2.48 -1.49 -14.40
CA ASN A 129 1.57 -1.73 -13.30
C ASN A 129 1.13 -3.20 -13.27
N GLN A 130 0.39 -3.59 -12.27
CA GLN A 130 -0.13 -4.96 -12.12
C GLN A 130 -1.60 -4.96 -11.69
N MET A 131 -2.29 -6.05 -12.02
CA MET A 131 -3.63 -6.28 -11.51
C MET A 131 -3.55 -6.63 -10.04
N SER A 132 -4.41 -6.02 -9.24
CA SER A 132 -4.58 -6.39 -7.84
C SER A 132 -6.03 -6.77 -7.53
N VAL A 133 -6.20 -7.65 -6.55
CA VAL A 133 -7.52 -8.03 -6.02
C VAL A 133 -7.62 -7.48 -4.61
N VAL A 134 -8.55 -6.56 -4.41
CA VAL A 134 -8.78 -5.96 -3.11
C VAL A 134 -9.63 -6.87 -2.26
N VAL A 135 -9.18 -7.15 -1.04
CA VAL A 135 -9.94 -7.89 -0.03
C VAL A 135 -10.71 -6.91 0.85
N SER A 136 -12.01 -7.14 1.01
CA SER A 136 -12.90 -6.31 1.85
C SER A 136 -14.16 -7.10 2.24
N GLU A 137 -15.03 -6.49 3.04
CA GLU A 137 -16.34 -7.06 3.43
C GLU A 137 -17.20 -7.51 2.25
N LEU A 138 -17.07 -6.84 1.09
CA LEU A 138 -17.77 -7.17 -0.16
C LEU A 138 -17.08 -8.30 -0.95
N SER A 139 -15.93 -8.77 -0.48
CA SER A 139 -15.18 -9.82 -1.16
C SER A 139 -15.91 -11.16 -1.06
N GLY A 140 -15.94 -11.87 -2.18
CA GLY A 140 -16.39 -13.26 -2.21
C GLY A 140 -15.22 -14.22 -1.93
N LYS A 141 -15.54 -15.52 -1.78
CA LYS A 141 -14.50 -16.58 -1.64
C LYS A 141 -13.45 -16.52 -2.76
N GLY A 142 -13.86 -16.10 -3.98
CA GLY A 142 -12.96 -15.98 -5.12
C GLY A 142 -11.85 -14.94 -4.95
N ASN A 143 -12.12 -13.81 -4.26
CA ASN A 143 -11.12 -12.80 -3.99
C ASN A 143 -10.07 -13.32 -3.01
N ILE A 144 -10.49 -14.00 -1.94
CA ILE A 144 -9.60 -14.60 -0.95
C ILE A 144 -8.72 -15.68 -1.61
N LEU A 145 -9.31 -16.54 -2.44
CA LEU A 145 -8.54 -17.57 -3.17
C LEU A 145 -7.54 -16.93 -4.15
N SER A 146 -7.95 -15.89 -4.86
CA SER A 146 -7.05 -15.16 -5.77
C SER A 146 -5.85 -14.56 -5.02
N LYS A 147 -6.12 -13.97 -3.85
CA LYS A 147 -5.08 -13.40 -3.00
C LYS A 147 -4.17 -14.47 -2.42
N ALA A 148 -4.73 -15.56 -1.95
CA ALA A 148 -3.95 -16.70 -1.47
C ALA A 148 -3.03 -17.27 -2.55
N GLU A 149 -3.54 -17.44 -3.79
CA GLU A 149 -2.72 -17.89 -4.93
C GLU A 149 -1.60 -16.91 -5.26
N GLU A 150 -1.85 -15.59 -5.22
CA GLU A 150 -0.87 -14.53 -5.47
C GLU A 150 0.31 -14.61 -4.49
N TYR A 151 0.03 -14.96 -3.23
CA TYR A 151 1.06 -15.12 -2.18
C TYR A 151 1.54 -16.56 -1.99
N GLY A 152 1.28 -17.44 -2.97
CA GLY A 152 1.72 -18.83 -2.91
C GLY A 152 1.15 -19.64 -1.75
N LEU A 153 0.01 -19.19 -1.17
CA LEU A 153 -0.66 -19.89 -0.09
C LEU A 153 -1.52 -21.02 -0.63
N GLU A 154 -1.18 -22.25 -0.33
CA GLU A 154 -2.06 -23.38 -0.54
C GLU A 154 -3.20 -23.34 0.48
N VAL A 155 -4.32 -22.71 0.12
CA VAL A 155 -5.52 -22.72 0.96
C VAL A 155 -6.27 -24.03 0.74
N ASN A 156 -5.86 -25.05 1.47
CA ASN A 156 -6.51 -26.36 1.48
C ASN A 156 -7.80 -26.30 2.32
N GLY A 157 -8.92 -26.03 1.65
CA GLY A 157 -10.25 -26.20 2.24
C GLY A 157 -11.11 -24.92 2.30
N GLY A 158 -12.39 -25.09 1.99
CA GLY A 158 -13.40 -24.03 2.03
C GLY A 158 -13.65 -23.45 3.45
N GLU A 159 -13.19 -24.14 4.51
CA GLU A 159 -13.33 -23.71 5.91
C GLU A 159 -12.36 -22.59 6.27
N ALA A 160 -11.07 -22.67 5.92
CA ALA A 160 -10.09 -21.64 6.16
C ALA A 160 -10.44 -20.33 5.42
N VAL A 161 -10.87 -20.42 4.16
CA VAL A 161 -11.36 -19.26 3.39
C VAL A 161 -12.61 -18.64 4.03
N SER A 162 -13.53 -19.47 4.50
CA SER A 162 -14.75 -18.99 5.16
C SER A 162 -14.45 -18.35 6.51
N GLY A 163 -13.49 -18.89 7.27
CA GLY A 163 -13.02 -18.35 8.54
C GLY A 163 -12.38 -16.97 8.34
N ALA A 164 -11.46 -16.85 7.40
CA ALA A 164 -10.80 -15.57 7.07
C ALA A 164 -11.82 -14.51 6.61
N LEU A 165 -12.77 -14.86 5.75
CA LEU A 165 -13.86 -13.96 5.33
C LEU A 165 -14.71 -13.45 6.50
N THR A 166 -15.05 -14.35 7.42
CA THR A 166 -15.83 -13.97 8.61
C THR A 166 -15.04 -13.00 9.46
N GLN A 167 -13.78 -13.31 9.73
CA GLN A 167 -12.90 -12.46 10.52
C GLN A 167 -12.66 -11.09 9.88
N ILE A 168 -12.46 -11.02 8.55
CA ILE A 168 -12.34 -9.76 7.81
C ILE A 168 -13.60 -8.90 8.02
N LYS A 169 -14.80 -9.47 7.87
CA LYS A 169 -16.07 -8.74 8.07
C LYS A 169 -16.24 -8.24 9.51
N GLU A 170 -15.87 -9.06 10.47
CA GLU A 170 -15.92 -8.68 11.89
C GLU A 170 -14.97 -7.53 12.22
N LEU A 171 -13.74 -7.58 11.69
CA LEU A 171 -12.74 -6.53 11.89
C LEU A 171 -13.12 -5.24 11.14
N GLU A 172 -13.64 -5.33 9.90
CA GLU A 172 -14.11 -4.14 9.18
C GLU A 172 -15.30 -3.47 9.88
N ALA A 173 -16.20 -4.25 10.51
CA ALA A 173 -17.24 -3.71 11.37
C ALA A 173 -16.69 -2.99 12.62
N GLN A 174 -15.48 -3.35 13.08
CA GLN A 174 -14.75 -2.68 14.15
C GLN A 174 -13.91 -1.48 13.68
N GLY A 175 -13.93 -1.15 12.39
CA GLY A 175 -13.25 0.01 11.83
C GLY A 175 -11.97 -0.30 11.05
N PHE A 176 -11.54 -1.55 10.91
CA PHE A 176 -10.43 -1.92 10.02
C PHE A 176 -10.78 -1.62 8.55
N SER A 177 -9.77 -1.58 7.70
CA SER A 177 -9.94 -1.50 6.25
C SER A 177 -8.77 -2.19 5.58
N PHE A 178 -9.03 -3.34 5.02
CA PHE A 178 -8.00 -4.16 4.36
C PHE A 178 -7.75 -3.74 2.91
N GLU A 179 -8.55 -2.83 2.38
CA GLU A 179 -8.42 -2.30 1.02
C GLU A 179 -7.07 -1.61 0.79
N ALA A 180 -6.58 -0.88 1.81
CA ALA A 180 -5.29 -0.18 1.80
C ALA A 180 -4.25 -0.84 2.72
N ALA A 181 -4.49 -2.07 3.18
CA ALA A 181 -3.65 -2.78 4.15
C ALA A 181 -3.54 -4.27 3.78
N GLU A 182 -2.96 -4.49 2.62
CA GLU A 182 -2.86 -5.81 2.03
C GLU A 182 -2.09 -6.80 2.88
N ALA A 183 -1.00 -6.36 3.53
CA ALA A 183 -0.20 -7.20 4.40
C ALA A 183 -0.99 -7.71 5.61
N SER A 184 -1.85 -6.86 6.24
CA SER A 184 -2.73 -7.33 7.30
C SER A 184 -3.76 -8.36 6.81
N ALA A 185 -4.29 -8.22 5.58
CA ALA A 185 -5.18 -9.20 4.99
C ALA A 185 -4.48 -10.55 4.75
N VAL A 186 -3.23 -10.52 4.27
CA VAL A 186 -2.40 -11.72 4.07
C VAL A 186 -2.09 -12.40 5.40
N LEU A 187 -1.74 -11.63 6.43
CA LEU A 187 -1.52 -12.18 7.77
C LEU A 187 -2.76 -12.88 8.34
N LEU A 188 -3.97 -12.33 8.13
CA LEU A 188 -5.20 -12.99 8.53
C LEU A 188 -5.35 -14.36 7.87
N LEU A 189 -4.99 -14.49 6.58
CA LEU A 189 -5.02 -15.77 5.86
C LEU A 189 -3.95 -16.74 6.39
N LYS A 190 -2.73 -16.26 6.60
CA LYS A 190 -1.62 -17.07 7.13
C LYS A 190 -1.93 -17.59 8.54
N ARG A 191 -2.46 -16.75 9.42
CA ARG A 191 -2.85 -17.11 10.80
C ARG A 191 -3.98 -18.16 10.87
N GLN A 192 -4.71 -18.39 9.78
CA GLN A 192 -5.68 -19.49 9.66
C GLN A 192 -5.06 -20.84 9.26
N GLN A 193 -3.80 -20.87 8.88
CA GLN A 193 -3.12 -22.11 8.50
C GLN A 193 -2.76 -22.91 9.77
N PRO A 194 -2.98 -24.24 9.79
CA PRO A 194 -2.72 -25.07 10.98
C PRO A 194 -1.24 -25.12 11.41
N ASP A 195 -0.34 -24.92 10.46
CA ASP A 195 1.12 -24.95 10.64
C ASP A 195 1.73 -23.57 10.84
N TYR A 196 0.93 -22.50 10.85
CA TYR A 196 1.42 -21.15 11.05
C TYR A 196 1.92 -20.93 12.48
N GLN A 197 3.15 -20.45 12.60
CA GLN A 197 3.74 -20.03 13.85
C GLN A 197 4.13 -18.56 13.75
N ALA A 198 3.55 -17.74 14.63
CA ALA A 198 3.91 -16.34 14.72
C ALA A 198 5.39 -16.20 15.12
N PRO A 199 6.17 -15.29 14.51
CA PRO A 199 7.57 -15.11 14.86
C PRO A 199 7.77 -14.65 16.30
N TYR A 200 6.78 -14.02 16.88
CA TYR A 200 6.76 -13.60 18.28
C TYR A 200 5.34 -13.50 18.80
N GLU A 201 5.20 -13.52 20.13
CA GLU A 201 3.94 -13.32 20.85
C GLU A 201 4.06 -12.11 21.79
N LEU A 202 3.13 -11.15 21.69
CA LEU A 202 3.04 -10.08 22.67
C LEU A 202 2.49 -10.63 23.99
N ILE A 203 3.20 -10.38 25.09
CA ILE A 203 2.71 -10.68 26.44
C ILE A 203 2.01 -9.45 27.00
N ASP A 204 2.71 -8.30 27.04
CA ASP A 204 2.16 -7.02 27.44
C ASP A 204 2.98 -5.84 26.92
N PHE A 205 2.39 -4.66 26.92
CA PHE A 205 3.11 -3.40 26.74
C PHE A 205 2.52 -2.30 27.61
N SER A 206 3.32 -1.28 27.90
CA SER A 206 2.88 -0.04 28.52
C SER A 206 3.54 1.15 27.85
N VAL A 207 2.80 2.26 27.76
CA VAL A 207 3.30 3.51 27.18
C VAL A 207 2.99 4.66 28.12
N SER A 208 4.01 5.44 28.48
CA SER A 208 3.90 6.64 29.30
C SER A 208 4.28 7.87 28.48
N VAL A 209 3.48 8.92 28.57
CA VAL A 209 3.76 10.21 27.96
C VAL A 209 3.79 11.28 29.05
N GLU A 210 4.94 11.92 29.25
CA GLU A 210 5.14 12.91 30.27
C GLU A 210 5.55 14.25 29.66
N ARG A 211 5.02 15.35 30.22
CA ARG A 211 5.50 16.68 29.94
C ARG A 211 6.38 17.17 31.08
N ARG A 212 7.69 17.27 30.85
CA ARG A 212 8.67 17.75 31.84
C ARG A 212 9.10 19.19 31.51
N GLN A 213 9.13 20.07 32.53
CA GLN A 213 9.41 21.51 32.33
C GLN A 213 10.68 21.82 31.54
N LYS A 214 11.74 20.99 31.70
CA LYS A 214 13.04 21.21 31.05
C LYS A 214 13.29 20.38 29.78
N ARG A 215 12.51 19.30 29.57
CA ARG A 215 12.70 18.34 28.45
C ARG A 215 11.55 18.34 27.43
N GLY A 216 10.48 19.12 27.65
CA GLY A 216 9.31 19.08 26.79
C GLY A 216 8.47 17.81 26.97
N VAL A 217 7.83 17.36 25.91
CA VAL A 217 7.08 16.11 25.87
C VAL A 217 8.06 14.97 25.62
N PHE A 218 7.91 13.92 26.41
CA PHE A 218 8.76 12.74 26.39
C PHE A 218 7.86 11.51 26.45
N ALA A 219 8.16 10.49 25.68
CA ALA A 219 7.44 9.21 25.71
C ALA A 219 8.42 8.07 25.98
N GLU A 220 7.95 7.14 26.81
CA GLU A 220 8.63 5.89 27.14
C GLU A 220 7.66 4.73 26.97
N ALA A 221 8.12 3.63 26.37
CA ALA A 221 7.36 2.40 26.25
C ALA A 221 8.15 1.23 26.81
N MET A 222 7.45 0.30 27.44
CA MET A 222 7.94 -1.03 27.78
C MET A 222 7.17 -2.07 27.00
N VAL A 223 7.87 -3.06 26.46
CA VAL A 223 7.28 -4.18 25.72
C VAL A 223 7.81 -5.48 26.28
N LYS A 224 6.92 -6.44 26.45
CA LYS A 224 7.26 -7.80 26.82
C LYS A 224 6.75 -8.77 25.76
N VAL A 225 7.67 -9.45 25.08
CA VAL A 225 7.38 -10.39 24.00
C VAL A 225 8.05 -11.73 24.26
N ARG A 226 7.44 -12.77 23.69
CA ARG A 226 8.01 -14.11 23.64
C ARG A 226 8.49 -14.41 22.22
N VAL A 227 9.70 -14.90 22.08
CA VAL A 227 10.28 -15.41 20.82
C VAL A 227 10.76 -16.83 21.09
N GLY A 228 10.13 -17.82 20.49
CA GLY A 228 10.33 -19.21 20.87
C GLY A 228 10.03 -19.43 22.36
N ASP A 229 11.00 -19.96 23.08
CA ASP A 229 10.88 -20.20 24.55
C ASP A 229 11.39 -19.03 25.41
N GLU A 230 11.98 -18.00 24.81
CA GLU A 230 12.57 -16.87 25.51
C GLU A 230 11.62 -15.68 25.63
N VAL A 231 11.67 -15.00 26.78
CA VAL A 231 10.89 -13.80 27.04
C VAL A 231 11.81 -12.59 27.12
N PHE A 232 11.58 -11.62 26.24
CA PHE A 232 12.29 -10.36 26.19
C PHE A 232 11.45 -9.25 26.81
N HIS A 233 12.05 -8.49 27.71
CA HIS A 233 11.43 -7.33 28.36
C HIS A 233 12.33 -6.13 28.11
N THR A 234 11.87 -5.21 27.26
CA THR A 234 12.67 -4.08 26.77
C THR A 234 11.94 -2.76 26.96
N ALA A 235 12.71 -1.68 27.05
CA ALA A 235 12.18 -0.33 27.10
C ALA A 235 12.77 0.54 26.00
N GLY A 236 11.95 1.47 25.49
CA GLY A 236 12.31 2.43 24.44
C GLY A 236 11.85 3.83 24.79
N GLU A 237 12.70 4.82 24.52
CA GLU A 237 12.36 6.24 24.56
C GLU A 237 12.11 6.75 23.15
N GLY A 238 11.17 7.69 23.00
CA GLY A 238 10.84 8.28 21.71
C GLY A 238 10.28 9.69 21.80
N CYS A 239 10.24 10.38 20.65
CA CYS A 239 9.61 11.69 20.54
C CYS A 239 8.07 11.67 20.68
N GLY A 240 7.50 10.47 20.63
CA GLY A 240 6.07 10.21 20.84
C GLY A 240 5.81 8.75 21.22
N PRO A 241 4.56 8.42 21.62
CA PRO A 241 4.22 7.11 22.16
C PRO A 241 4.46 5.96 21.17
N VAL A 242 4.12 6.14 19.90
CA VAL A 242 4.30 5.11 18.87
C VAL A 242 5.77 4.92 18.55
N HIS A 243 6.57 5.99 18.51
CA HIS A 243 8.02 5.89 18.32
C HIS A 243 8.68 5.16 19.48
N ALA A 244 8.31 5.46 20.73
CA ALA A 244 8.83 4.75 21.90
C ALA A 244 8.50 3.24 21.85
N LEU A 245 7.27 2.90 21.41
CA LEU A 245 6.80 1.55 21.24
C LEU A 245 7.58 0.78 20.15
N ASP A 246 7.79 1.40 18.99
CA ASP A 246 8.60 0.84 17.89
C ASP A 246 10.04 0.59 18.32
N VAL A 247 10.65 1.54 19.03
CA VAL A 247 12.01 1.38 19.57
C VAL A 247 12.11 0.22 20.57
N ALA A 248 11.14 0.12 21.49
CA ALA A 248 11.10 -0.97 22.46
C ALA A 248 10.95 -2.33 21.77
N MET A 249 10.05 -2.40 20.79
CA MET A 249 9.77 -3.63 20.03
C MET A 249 10.98 -4.09 19.22
N ARG A 250 11.63 -3.19 18.50
CA ARG A 250 12.86 -3.50 17.73
C ARG A 250 13.97 -3.99 18.62
N LYS A 251 14.16 -3.40 19.80
CA LYS A 251 15.15 -3.87 20.79
C LYS A 251 14.88 -5.30 21.26
N ALA A 252 13.61 -5.67 21.42
CA ALA A 252 13.23 -7.01 21.81
C ALA A 252 13.50 -8.07 20.72
N LEU A 253 13.35 -7.69 19.46
CA LEU A 253 13.34 -8.63 18.33
C LEU A 253 14.66 -8.71 17.57
N VAL A 254 15.51 -7.64 17.58
CA VAL A 254 16.68 -7.53 16.71
C VAL A 254 17.73 -8.63 16.98
N ALA A 255 17.80 -9.15 18.19
CA ALA A 255 18.75 -10.22 18.54
C ALA A 255 18.43 -11.53 17.80
N ASN A 256 17.15 -11.84 17.67
CA ASN A 256 16.66 -13.06 17.01
C ASN A 256 16.39 -12.82 15.52
N TYR A 257 16.06 -11.57 15.15
CA TYR A 257 15.70 -11.15 13.80
C TYR A 257 16.47 -9.90 13.37
N PRO A 258 17.77 -10.00 13.04
CA PRO A 258 18.61 -8.85 12.66
C PRO A 258 18.06 -8.07 11.46
N VAL A 259 17.29 -8.71 10.58
CA VAL A 259 16.68 -8.12 9.39
C VAL A 259 15.69 -6.99 9.72
N ILE A 260 15.13 -6.96 10.93
CA ILE A 260 14.24 -5.87 11.39
C ILE A 260 14.92 -4.49 11.31
N SER A 261 16.26 -4.44 11.40
CA SER A 261 16.99 -3.19 11.23
C SER A 261 16.87 -2.57 9.84
N GLN A 262 16.45 -3.36 8.84
CA GLN A 262 16.20 -2.90 7.46
C GLN A 262 14.76 -2.45 7.22
N PHE A 263 13.85 -2.67 8.19
CA PHE A 263 12.45 -2.27 8.06
C PHE A 263 12.30 -0.80 8.45
N HIS A 264 11.85 0.02 7.51
CA HIS A 264 11.66 1.45 7.70
C HIS A 264 10.17 1.80 7.58
N LEU A 265 9.64 2.49 8.59
CA LEU A 265 8.31 3.06 8.52
C LEU A 265 8.36 4.26 7.57
N MET A 266 7.62 4.20 6.47
CA MET A 266 7.61 5.21 5.40
C MET A 266 6.46 6.20 5.55
N ASP A 267 5.30 5.72 6.04
CA ASP A 267 4.12 6.55 6.23
C ASP A 267 3.31 6.08 7.43
N TYR A 268 2.68 7.02 8.12
CA TYR A 268 1.84 6.79 9.28
C TYR A 268 0.59 7.67 9.18
N LYS A 269 -0.53 7.07 8.80
CA LYS A 269 -1.80 7.75 8.59
C LYS A 269 -2.77 7.42 9.71
N VAL A 270 -3.39 8.44 10.28
CA VAL A 270 -4.42 8.30 11.31
C VAL A 270 -5.72 8.90 10.83
N ARG A 271 -6.80 8.12 10.90
CA ARG A 271 -8.14 8.58 10.56
C ARG A 271 -9.12 8.29 11.67
N ILE A 272 -9.87 9.30 12.06
CA ILE A 272 -10.99 9.16 12.98
C ILE A 272 -12.21 8.70 12.17
N LEU A 273 -12.80 7.60 12.58
CA LEU A 273 -14.08 7.11 12.08
C LEU A 273 -15.17 7.65 13.02
N ASP A 274 -16.39 7.83 12.56
CA ASP A 274 -17.53 8.27 13.39
C ASP A 274 -17.24 9.51 14.25
N GLY A 275 -16.83 10.61 13.62
CA GLY A 275 -16.44 11.85 14.28
C GLY A 275 -17.52 12.43 15.25
N ASN A 276 -18.76 11.96 15.18
CA ASN A 276 -19.84 12.34 16.09
C ASN A 276 -19.62 11.82 17.53
N LEU A 277 -18.79 10.81 17.74
CA LEU A 277 -18.46 10.25 19.05
C LEU A 277 -17.31 11.01 19.76
N GLY A 278 -16.76 12.05 19.15
CA GLY A 278 -15.67 12.85 19.72
C GLY A 278 -14.45 12.00 20.09
N THR A 279 -13.99 12.11 21.32
CA THR A 279 -12.80 11.37 21.82
C THR A 279 -13.01 9.87 21.99
N GLN A 280 -14.24 9.37 21.86
CA GLN A 280 -14.58 7.94 21.92
C GLN A 280 -14.67 7.31 20.53
N ALA A 281 -14.46 8.08 19.48
CA ALA A 281 -14.49 7.60 18.10
C ALA A 281 -13.39 6.56 17.86
N ILE A 282 -13.70 5.59 17.02
CA ILE A 282 -12.71 4.62 16.55
C ILE A 282 -11.64 5.36 15.73
N THR A 283 -10.40 5.11 16.06
CA THR A 283 -9.23 5.59 15.31
C THR A 283 -8.67 4.44 14.50
N ARG A 284 -8.58 4.63 13.19
CA ARG A 284 -7.88 3.73 12.26
C ARG A 284 -6.48 4.24 12.02
N VAL A 285 -5.50 3.37 12.13
CA VAL A 285 -4.10 3.62 11.84
C VAL A 285 -3.67 2.76 10.65
N LEU A 286 -3.08 3.37 9.65
CA LEU A 286 -2.41 2.70 8.54
C LEU A 286 -0.91 2.98 8.64
N ILE A 287 -0.10 1.93 8.50
CA ILE A 287 1.37 2.02 8.50
C ILE A 287 1.88 1.44 7.18
N ASP A 288 2.67 2.24 6.48
CA ASP A 288 3.44 1.77 5.34
C ASP A 288 4.88 1.49 5.79
N THR A 289 5.35 0.30 5.53
CA THR A 289 6.71 -0.15 5.87
C THR A 289 7.44 -0.57 4.59
N GLN A 290 8.76 -0.38 4.57
CA GLN A 290 9.62 -0.76 3.46
C GLN A 290 10.84 -1.54 3.94
N ASN A 291 11.26 -2.53 3.14
CA ASN A 291 12.53 -3.23 3.25
C ASN A 291 13.21 -3.23 1.88
N GLY A 292 14.17 -2.33 1.68
CA GLY A 292 14.80 -2.17 0.37
C GLY A 292 13.79 -1.83 -0.73
N TYR A 293 13.48 -2.81 -1.59
CA TYR A 293 12.57 -2.63 -2.72
C TYR A 293 11.11 -3.02 -2.44
N HIS A 294 10.85 -3.72 -1.33
CA HIS A 294 9.51 -4.18 -0.98
C HIS A 294 8.84 -3.20 -0.01
N ARG A 295 7.63 -2.81 -0.34
CA ARG A 295 6.77 -1.98 0.51
C ARG A 295 5.48 -2.71 0.81
N TRP A 296 4.98 -2.60 2.04
CA TRP A 296 3.73 -3.20 2.47
C TRP A 296 2.99 -2.30 3.45
N SER A 297 1.67 -2.45 3.48
CA SER A 297 0.78 -1.62 4.29
C SER A 297 0.00 -2.49 5.26
N THR A 298 -0.12 -2.00 6.50
CA THR A 298 -0.82 -2.67 7.59
C THR A 298 -1.82 -1.73 8.27
N VAL A 299 -2.80 -2.31 8.96
CA VAL A 299 -3.88 -1.55 9.59
C VAL A 299 -4.15 -2.02 11.01
N GLY A 300 -4.48 -1.05 11.87
CA GLY A 300 -5.07 -1.28 13.19
C GLY A 300 -6.24 -0.34 13.41
N ALA A 301 -7.20 -0.75 14.23
CA ALA A 301 -8.36 0.07 14.57
C ALA A 301 -8.78 -0.14 16.02
N SER A 302 -8.95 0.95 16.77
CA SER A 302 -9.36 0.94 18.17
C SER A 302 -9.84 2.34 18.58
N PRO A 303 -10.71 2.47 19.60
CA PRO A 303 -10.93 3.76 20.27
C PRO A 303 -9.65 4.30 20.92
N ASN A 304 -8.69 3.44 21.24
CA ASN A 304 -7.38 3.83 21.76
C ASN A 304 -6.35 3.87 20.63
N ILE A 305 -5.86 5.06 20.31
CA ILE A 305 -4.88 5.27 19.23
C ILE A 305 -3.59 4.48 19.43
N ILE A 306 -3.16 4.25 20.68
CA ILE A 306 -1.94 3.48 20.95
C ILE A 306 -2.16 2.00 20.62
N GLU A 307 -3.33 1.48 20.96
CA GLU A 307 -3.73 0.11 20.60
C GLU A 307 -3.85 -0.05 19.09
N ALA A 308 -4.51 0.88 18.39
CA ALA A 308 -4.60 0.88 16.93
C ALA A 308 -3.21 0.92 16.28
N SER A 309 -2.31 1.76 16.82
CA SER A 309 -0.92 1.86 16.32
C SER A 309 -0.13 0.59 16.59
N TRP A 310 -0.33 -0.02 17.75
CA TRP A 310 0.30 -1.29 18.09
C TRP A 310 -0.10 -2.40 17.11
N GLN A 311 -1.40 -2.55 16.83
CA GLN A 311 -1.91 -3.56 15.92
C GLN A 311 -1.28 -3.42 14.52
N ALA A 312 -1.26 -2.21 13.97
CA ALA A 312 -0.64 -1.95 12.67
C ALA A 312 0.88 -2.18 12.68
N LEU A 313 1.58 -1.77 13.75
CA LEU A 313 3.03 -1.95 13.89
C LEU A 313 3.41 -3.43 14.04
N ALA A 314 2.66 -4.17 14.86
CA ALA A 314 2.87 -5.60 15.06
C ALA A 314 2.70 -6.37 13.75
N ASP A 315 1.61 -6.11 13.03
CA ASP A 315 1.39 -6.69 11.71
C ASP A 315 2.52 -6.34 10.72
N ALA A 316 3.03 -5.10 10.76
CA ALA A 316 4.10 -4.67 9.88
C ALA A 316 5.41 -5.44 10.10
N LEU A 317 5.77 -5.66 11.37
CA LEU A 317 6.96 -6.43 11.72
C LEU A 317 6.79 -7.92 11.44
N GLU A 318 5.63 -8.49 11.77
CA GLU A 318 5.31 -9.91 11.53
C GLU A 318 5.33 -10.24 10.04
N TYR A 319 4.67 -9.41 9.21
CA TYR A 319 4.66 -9.58 7.76
C TYR A 319 6.06 -9.48 7.15
N GLY A 320 6.82 -8.46 7.54
CA GLY A 320 8.19 -8.28 7.06
C GLY A 320 9.10 -9.46 7.41
N LEU A 321 8.98 -10.00 8.63
CA LEU A 321 9.74 -11.19 9.03
C LEU A 321 9.35 -12.43 8.24
N MET A 322 8.05 -12.63 8.03
CA MET A 322 7.53 -13.77 7.29
C MET A 322 8.02 -13.79 5.83
N THR A 323 7.93 -12.66 5.15
CA THR A 323 8.32 -12.56 3.73
C THR A 323 9.83 -12.63 3.53
N THR A 324 10.62 -12.08 4.45
CA THR A 324 12.09 -12.12 4.33
C THR A 324 12.66 -13.53 4.63
N VAL A 325 12.01 -14.32 5.48
CA VAL A 325 12.45 -15.70 5.76
C VAL A 325 12.14 -16.62 4.57
N GLU A 326 11.08 -16.36 3.82
CA GLU A 326 10.75 -17.12 2.61
C GLU A 326 11.72 -16.87 1.44
N GLU A 327 12.41 -15.70 1.42
CA GLU A 327 13.37 -15.32 0.38
C GLU A 327 14.79 -15.85 0.59
N ILE A 328 15.15 -16.35 1.78
CA ILE A 328 16.46 -16.96 2.03
C ILE A 328 16.41 -18.42 1.55
N PRO A 329 17.04 -18.78 0.41
CA PRO A 329 17.09 -20.17 -0.01
C PRO A 329 17.81 -20.99 1.07
N ALA A 330 17.34 -22.19 1.35
CA ALA A 330 17.89 -23.15 2.32
C ALA A 330 19.38 -23.57 2.07
N ALA A 331 20.13 -22.84 1.26
CA ALA A 331 21.50 -23.10 0.85
C ALA A 331 22.56 -22.47 1.79
N GLU A 332 22.21 -21.59 2.72
CA GLU A 332 23.20 -20.96 3.64
C GLU A 332 23.11 -21.45 5.11
N ALA A 333 22.23 -22.39 5.43
CA ALA A 333 22.14 -22.97 6.79
C ALA A 333 23.07 -24.18 7.01
N ALA A 334 24.06 -24.41 6.12
CA ALA A 334 25.01 -25.50 6.22
C ALA A 334 26.44 -25.01 5.93
N VAL A 335 26.99 -24.17 6.84
CA VAL A 335 28.44 -24.02 7.01
C VAL A 335 28.74 -23.87 8.50
#